data_4a63c3484f1bd3897990c808789fe3ec
#
_entry.id   4a63c3484f1bd3897990c808789fe3ec
#
_cell.length_a   1.000
_cell.length_b   1.000
_cell.length_c   1.000
_cell.angle_alpha   90.00
_cell.angle_beta   90.00
_cell.angle_gamma   90.00
#
_symmetry.space_group_name_H-M   'P 1'
#
loop_
_entity.id
_entity.type
_entity.pdbx_description
1 polymer ?
#
loop_
_entity_poly.entity_id
_entity_poly.type
_entity_poly.pdbx_seq_one_letter_code
_entity_poly.pdbx_strand_id
1 'polypeptide(L)'
;DVSGSEKFGTKTQFKREILTEIAATLAFSALQNNDKVGLVLFSDQIELFIPPKKGRSHILRIIRELLEFKPKSTETNISAALEFLSGVLKKKAIVFILSDFMDSGYEKTLRITAKKHDLTGIRVYDPVETELPKLGIVPMRDAETSAIRWINTHSKKVRHQYVEHYNKRTTEYQELFQKN
;
A
#
# COMPACT_ATOMS: atom_id res chain seq x y z
N ASP A 1 -2.11 -0.11 3.65
CA ASP A 1 -2.98 -0.26 2.50
C ASP A 1 -3.66 -1.62 2.56
N VAL A 2 -4.99 -1.62 2.53
CA VAL A 2 -5.80 -2.84 2.49
C VAL A 2 -6.64 -2.90 1.22
N SER A 3 -6.48 -1.93 0.32
CA SER A 3 -7.09 -1.98 -1.00
C SER A 3 -6.54 -3.21 -1.72
N GLY A 4 -7.38 -4.01 -2.23
CA GLY A 4 -6.95 -5.19 -2.93
C GLY A 4 -8.07 -5.69 -3.81
N SER A 5 -7.73 -6.00 -5.06
CA SER A 5 -8.67 -6.63 -5.96
C SER A 5 -9.01 -8.03 -5.43
N GLU A 6 -10.08 -8.14 -4.63
CA GLU A 6 -10.63 -9.45 -4.18
C GLU A 6 -10.96 -10.39 -5.36
N LYS A 7 -10.86 -9.91 -6.60
CA LYS A 7 -11.32 -10.61 -7.81
C LYS A 7 -10.26 -11.46 -8.52
N PHE A 8 -9.01 -11.46 -8.09
CA PHE A 8 -7.96 -12.26 -8.73
C PHE A 8 -7.26 -13.20 -7.75
N GLY A 9 -7.94 -14.29 -7.39
CA GLY A 9 -7.38 -15.57 -6.95
C GLY A 9 -6.32 -15.55 -5.83
N THR A 10 -5.66 -16.67 -5.65
CA THR A 10 -4.64 -17.03 -4.65
C THR A 10 -3.51 -16.02 -4.43
N LYS A 11 -3.25 -15.10 -5.34
CA LYS A 11 -2.15 -14.12 -5.30
C LYS A 11 -2.44 -12.89 -4.45
N THR A 12 -3.67 -12.44 -4.42
CA THR A 12 -4.09 -11.30 -3.57
C THR A 12 -4.01 -11.67 -2.09
N GLN A 13 -4.36 -12.91 -1.76
CA GLN A 13 -4.20 -13.45 -0.42
C GLN A 13 -2.72 -13.46 0.01
N PHE A 14 -1.83 -13.84 -0.90
CA PHE A 14 -0.39 -13.85 -0.64
C PHE A 14 0.19 -12.45 -0.35
N LYS A 15 -0.19 -11.42 -1.11
CA LYS A 15 0.22 -10.02 -0.81
C LYS A 15 -0.25 -9.59 0.57
N ARG A 16 -1.50 -9.86 0.90
CA ARG A 16 -2.07 -9.51 2.21
C ARG A 16 -1.38 -10.23 3.35
N GLU A 17 -1.03 -11.50 3.19
CA GLU A 17 -0.27 -12.27 4.17
C GLU A 17 1.10 -11.64 4.41
N ILE A 18 1.84 -11.30 3.35
CA ILE A 18 3.14 -10.63 3.45
C ILE A 18 3.01 -9.26 4.15
N LEU A 19 2.04 -8.43 3.76
CA LEU A 19 1.79 -7.14 4.40
C LEU A 19 1.51 -7.30 5.90
N THR A 20 0.71 -8.31 6.26
CA THR A 20 0.38 -8.62 7.65
C THR A 20 1.61 -9.11 8.42
N GLU A 21 2.43 -9.96 7.82
CA GLU A 21 3.67 -10.47 8.43
C GLU A 21 4.67 -9.33 8.69
N ILE A 22 4.89 -8.45 7.71
CA ILE A 22 5.75 -7.27 7.86
C ILE A 22 5.23 -6.37 8.97
N ALA A 23 3.93 -6.04 8.95
CA ALA A 23 3.32 -5.18 9.95
C ALA A 23 3.39 -5.78 11.36
N ALA A 24 3.15 -7.09 11.49
CA ALA A 24 3.28 -7.80 12.76
C ALA A 24 4.73 -7.78 13.27
N THR A 25 5.71 -8.00 12.39
CA THR A 25 7.13 -7.97 12.73
C THR A 25 7.54 -6.59 13.25
N LEU A 26 7.14 -5.52 12.57
CA LEU A 26 7.38 -4.15 13.00
C LEU A 26 6.72 -3.84 14.36
N ALA A 27 5.48 -4.31 14.55
CA ALA A 27 4.75 -4.11 15.80
C ALA A 27 5.41 -4.86 16.98
N PHE A 28 5.90 -6.09 16.76
CA PHE A 28 6.63 -6.82 17.79
C PHE A 28 7.99 -6.20 18.11
N SER A 29 8.72 -5.71 17.10
CA SER A 29 9.97 -4.97 17.32
C SER A 29 9.74 -3.73 18.18
N ALA A 30 8.71 -2.96 17.89
CA ALA A 30 8.34 -1.80 18.70
C ALA A 30 7.91 -2.18 20.13
N LEU A 31 7.26 -3.34 20.31
CA LEU A 31 6.91 -3.86 21.63
C LEU A 31 8.16 -4.15 22.48
N GLN A 32 9.20 -4.75 21.88
CA GLN A 32 10.46 -5.02 22.60
C GLN A 32 11.14 -3.74 23.07
N ASN A 33 11.03 -2.66 22.29
CA ASN A 33 11.55 -1.34 22.63
C ASN A 33 10.62 -0.52 23.54
N ASN A 34 9.50 -1.11 23.98
CA ASN A 34 8.47 -0.42 24.79
C ASN A 34 7.92 0.85 24.11
N ASP A 35 7.81 0.84 22.79
CA ASP A 35 7.28 1.92 21.98
C ASP A 35 5.75 1.87 21.89
N LYS A 36 5.16 3.01 21.51
CA LYS A 36 3.73 3.10 21.19
C LYS A 36 3.53 2.72 19.73
N VAL A 37 2.62 1.81 19.46
CA VAL A 37 2.25 1.38 18.09
C VAL A 37 0.80 1.75 17.82
N GLY A 38 0.55 2.34 16.66
CA GLY A 38 -0.79 2.57 16.11
C GLY A 38 -0.92 1.92 14.74
N LEU A 39 -2.14 1.79 14.25
CA LEU A 39 -2.46 1.24 12.94
C LEU A 39 -3.47 2.12 12.22
N VAL A 40 -3.22 2.38 10.95
CA VAL A 40 -4.21 2.91 10.01
C VAL A 40 -4.37 1.91 8.88
N LEU A 41 -5.57 1.37 8.72
CA LEU A 41 -5.96 0.62 7.54
C LEU A 41 -6.71 1.55 6.61
N PHE A 42 -6.33 1.58 5.36
CA PHE A 42 -6.91 2.47 4.36
C PHE A 42 -7.08 1.79 3.00
N SER A 43 -8.07 2.26 2.28
CA SER A 43 -8.34 2.02 0.88
C SER A 43 -8.39 3.38 0.16
N ASP A 44 -9.45 3.72 -0.58
CA ASP A 44 -9.75 5.08 -0.99
C ASP A 44 -10.24 5.97 0.17
N GLN A 45 -10.50 5.34 1.31
CA GLN A 45 -10.93 5.96 2.57
C GLN A 45 -10.19 5.34 3.77
N ILE A 46 -10.30 6.00 4.94
CA ILE A 46 -9.82 5.42 6.18
C ILE A 46 -10.80 4.35 6.65
N GLU A 47 -10.34 3.11 6.65
CA GLU A 47 -11.14 1.94 7.00
C GLU A 47 -11.11 1.64 8.51
N LEU A 48 -9.94 1.79 9.12
CA LEU A 48 -9.74 1.58 10.56
C LEU A 48 -8.60 2.43 11.09
N PHE A 49 -8.81 3.02 12.27
CA PHE A 49 -7.74 3.68 13.02
C PHE A 49 -7.64 3.12 14.43
N ILE A 50 -6.47 2.62 14.79
CA ILE A 50 -6.10 2.21 16.14
C ILE A 50 -5.04 3.19 16.64
N PRO A 51 -5.36 4.03 17.64
CA PRO A 51 -4.44 5.05 18.14
C PRO A 51 -3.21 4.42 18.80
N PRO A 52 -2.04 5.11 18.78
CA PRO A 52 -0.80 4.61 19.34
C PRO A 52 -0.88 4.36 20.85
N LYS A 53 -0.69 3.10 21.27
CA LYS A 53 -0.61 2.67 22.68
C LYS A 53 0.53 1.67 22.87
N LYS A 54 0.96 1.50 24.12
CA LYS A 54 1.93 0.50 24.53
C LYS A 54 1.26 -0.79 24.97
N GLY A 55 2.04 -1.87 24.99
CA GLY A 55 1.71 -3.11 25.67
C GLY A 55 1.28 -4.24 24.75
N ARG A 56 1.53 -5.45 25.24
CA ARG A 56 1.34 -6.70 24.47
C ARG A 56 -0.10 -6.91 23.99
N SER A 57 -1.08 -6.64 24.85
CA SER A 57 -2.50 -6.80 24.50
C SER A 57 -2.91 -5.87 23.35
N HIS A 58 -2.33 -4.67 23.29
CA HIS A 58 -2.60 -3.72 22.23
C HIS A 58 -2.01 -4.21 20.90
N ILE A 59 -0.78 -4.74 20.90
CA ILE A 59 -0.17 -5.32 19.70
C ILE A 59 -0.95 -6.53 19.20
N LEU A 60 -1.38 -7.41 20.10
CA LEU A 60 -2.22 -8.56 19.71
C LEU A 60 -3.56 -8.14 19.10
N ARG A 61 -4.14 -7.03 19.58
CA ARG A 61 -5.32 -6.42 18.95
C ARG A 61 -5.01 -5.96 17.52
N ILE A 62 -3.89 -5.23 17.32
CA ILE A 62 -3.47 -4.77 15.98
C ILE A 62 -3.33 -5.96 15.03
N ILE A 63 -2.67 -7.04 15.47
CA ILE A 63 -2.46 -8.23 14.64
C ILE A 63 -3.79 -8.91 14.30
N ARG A 64 -4.72 -9.01 15.26
CA ARG A 64 -6.05 -9.56 15.00
C ARG A 64 -6.78 -8.75 13.93
N GLU A 65 -6.80 -7.42 14.05
CA GLU A 65 -7.44 -6.56 13.06
C GLU A 65 -6.81 -6.74 11.67
N LEU A 66 -5.48 -6.84 11.58
CA LEU A 66 -4.79 -7.10 10.32
C LEU A 66 -5.20 -8.42 9.67
N LEU A 67 -5.39 -9.47 10.46
CA LEU A 67 -5.76 -10.80 9.97
C LEU A 67 -7.25 -10.89 9.55
N GLU A 68 -8.13 -10.29 10.35
CA GLU A 68 -9.58 -10.45 10.20
C GLU A 68 -10.23 -9.35 9.36
N PHE A 69 -9.52 -8.24 9.12
CA PHE A 69 -10.08 -7.06 8.46
C PHE A 69 -10.53 -7.38 7.03
N LYS A 70 -11.72 -6.89 6.68
CA LYS A 70 -12.26 -6.95 5.31
C LYS A 70 -12.45 -5.53 4.79
N PRO A 71 -11.73 -5.12 3.74
CA PRO A 71 -11.86 -3.77 3.20
C PRO A 71 -13.24 -3.58 2.54
N LYS A 72 -13.74 -2.35 2.61
CA LYS A 72 -15.01 -1.96 1.99
C LYS A 72 -14.83 -1.52 0.54
N SER A 73 -13.63 -1.09 0.19
CA SER A 73 -13.29 -0.61 -1.15
C SER A 73 -12.05 -1.33 -1.70
N THR A 74 -11.96 -1.41 -3.01
CA THR A 74 -10.81 -1.95 -3.74
C THR A 74 -9.91 -0.86 -4.31
N GLU A 75 -10.31 0.41 -4.21
CA GLU A 75 -9.54 1.56 -4.68
C GLU A 75 -8.56 2.02 -3.61
N THR A 76 -7.52 2.75 -4.00
CA THR A 76 -6.45 3.23 -3.09
C THR A 76 -6.39 4.75 -3.13
N ASN A 77 -6.21 5.39 -1.97
CA ASN A 77 -5.91 6.81 -1.85
C ASN A 77 -4.88 7.05 -0.75
N ILE A 78 -3.61 7.03 -1.13
CA ILE A 78 -2.48 7.26 -0.20
C ILE A 78 -2.50 8.69 0.35
N SER A 79 -2.92 9.69 -0.46
CA SER A 79 -3.03 11.08 0.02
C SER A 79 -3.99 11.19 1.20
N ALA A 80 -5.17 10.60 1.10
CA ALA A 80 -6.16 10.63 2.19
C ALA A 80 -5.62 9.98 3.48
N ALA A 81 -4.88 8.87 3.35
CA ALA A 81 -4.25 8.20 4.49
C ALA A 81 -3.18 9.08 5.15
N LEU A 82 -2.34 9.75 4.37
CA LEU A 82 -1.29 10.64 4.87
C LEU A 82 -1.86 11.93 5.50
N GLU A 83 -2.89 12.51 4.92
CA GLU A 83 -3.61 13.67 5.48
C GLU A 83 -4.25 13.33 6.81
N PHE A 84 -4.96 12.20 6.88
CA PHE A 84 -5.55 11.71 8.12
C PHE A 84 -4.47 11.51 9.20
N LEU A 85 -3.38 10.82 8.85
CA LEU A 85 -2.27 10.56 9.77
C LEU A 85 -1.68 11.86 10.29
N SER A 86 -1.43 12.84 9.41
CA SER A 86 -0.90 14.17 9.77
C SER A 86 -1.85 14.98 10.66
N GLY A 87 -3.16 14.70 10.60
CA GLY A 87 -4.18 15.30 11.45
C GLY A 87 -4.25 14.68 12.84
N VAL A 88 -4.10 13.36 12.95
CA VAL A 88 -4.25 12.64 14.23
C VAL A 88 -2.95 12.54 15.02
N LEU A 89 -1.78 12.55 14.37
CA LEU A 89 -0.47 12.52 15.05
C LEU A 89 0.06 13.93 15.29
N LYS A 90 0.04 14.34 16.55
CA LYS A 90 0.56 15.67 16.98
C LYS A 90 2.07 15.68 17.26
N LYS A 91 2.69 14.52 17.41
CA LYS A 91 4.12 14.37 17.71
C LYS A 91 4.81 13.64 16.55
N LYS A 92 6.12 13.93 16.39
CA LYS A 92 6.93 13.19 15.42
C LYS A 92 6.87 11.69 15.73
N ALA A 93 6.69 10.89 14.67
CA ALA A 93 6.62 9.44 14.74
C ALA A 93 7.39 8.82 13.58
N ILE A 94 7.81 7.58 13.73
CA ILE A 94 8.25 6.73 12.63
C ILE A 94 6.99 6.13 12.00
N VAL A 95 6.84 6.29 10.70
CA VAL A 95 5.66 5.86 9.95
C VAL A 95 6.10 4.93 8.83
N PHE A 96 5.59 3.71 8.87
CA PHE A 96 5.77 2.74 7.79
C PHE A 96 4.51 2.72 6.93
N ILE A 97 4.66 3.00 5.63
CA ILE A 97 3.59 2.88 4.65
C ILE A 97 3.80 1.59 3.89
N LEU A 98 2.89 0.64 4.05
CA LEU A 98 2.93 -0.64 3.38
C LEU A 98 1.88 -0.63 2.26
N SER A 99 2.32 -0.63 0.99
CA SER A 99 1.45 -0.57 -0.20
C SER A 99 2.19 -1.09 -1.42
N ASP A 100 1.51 -1.32 -2.53
CA ASP A 100 2.14 -1.50 -3.84
C ASP A 100 2.50 -0.17 -4.52
N PHE A 101 2.01 0.95 -3.96
CA PHE A 101 2.22 2.31 -4.46
C PHE A 101 1.80 2.52 -5.92
N MET A 102 0.72 1.83 -6.33
CA MET A 102 0.16 1.97 -7.68
C MET A 102 -0.82 3.15 -7.79
N ASP A 103 -1.02 3.89 -6.69
CA ASP A 103 -1.75 5.16 -6.66
C ASP A 103 -0.95 6.32 -7.27
N SER A 104 -1.57 7.47 -7.50
CA SER A 104 -0.97 8.67 -8.06
C SER A 104 -1.44 9.92 -7.33
N GLY A 105 -0.65 11.00 -7.40
CA GLY A 105 -1.02 12.30 -6.83
C GLY A 105 -0.74 12.45 -5.34
N TYR A 106 -0.09 11.48 -4.69
CA TYR A 106 0.25 11.53 -3.27
C TYR A 106 1.59 12.22 -2.96
N GLU A 107 2.37 12.62 -3.97
CA GLU A 107 3.75 13.11 -3.83
C GLU A 107 3.82 14.38 -2.96
N LYS A 108 2.88 15.30 -3.17
CA LYS A 108 2.82 16.55 -2.38
C LYS A 108 2.51 16.26 -0.91
N THR A 109 1.51 15.44 -0.66
CA THR A 109 1.08 15.07 0.68
C THR A 109 2.17 14.27 1.40
N LEU A 110 2.86 13.37 0.69
CA LEU A 110 3.99 12.63 1.22
C LEU A 110 5.11 13.56 1.68
N ARG A 111 5.53 14.53 0.85
CA ARG A 111 6.55 15.53 1.21
C ARG A 111 6.17 16.36 2.44
N ILE A 112 4.89 16.73 2.56
CA ILE A 112 4.40 17.47 3.73
C ILE A 112 4.46 16.61 4.98
N THR A 113 4.08 15.33 4.87
CA THR A 113 4.08 14.38 5.98
C THR A 113 5.50 14.00 6.40
N ALA A 114 6.43 13.85 5.45
CA ALA A 114 7.84 13.56 5.71
C ALA A 114 8.55 14.68 6.49
N LYS A 115 8.11 15.94 6.35
CA LYS A 115 8.64 17.04 7.19
C LYS A 115 8.22 16.94 8.65
N LYS A 116 7.14 16.23 8.96
CA LYS A 116 6.60 16.08 10.32
C LYS A 116 6.98 14.76 10.96
N HIS A 117 7.19 13.72 10.17
CA HIS A 117 7.39 12.34 10.62
C HIS A 117 8.53 11.69 9.83
N ASP A 118 9.12 10.63 10.37
CA ASP A 118 10.08 9.80 9.63
C ASP A 118 9.29 8.78 8.82
N LEU A 119 9.24 8.98 7.49
CA LEU A 119 8.48 8.11 6.59
C LEU A 119 9.36 7.03 5.97
N THR A 120 8.88 5.80 6.00
CA THR A 120 9.46 4.68 5.26
C THR A 120 8.39 4.00 4.43
N GLY A 121 8.57 3.97 3.12
CA GLY A 121 7.71 3.21 2.21
C GLY A 121 8.22 1.78 2.07
N ILE A 122 7.36 0.80 2.33
CA ILE A 122 7.63 -0.62 2.08
C ILE A 122 6.72 -1.05 0.94
N ARG A 123 7.32 -1.24 -0.23
CA ARG A 123 6.59 -1.67 -1.40
C ARG A 123 6.45 -3.18 -1.44
N VAL A 124 5.21 -3.66 -1.49
CA VAL A 124 4.89 -5.08 -1.66
C VAL A 124 4.21 -5.26 -3.01
N TYR A 125 4.82 -6.05 -3.86
CA TYR A 125 4.32 -6.31 -5.22
C TYR A 125 4.46 -7.80 -5.58
N ASP A 126 3.62 -8.27 -6.47
CA ASP A 126 3.76 -9.62 -7.04
C ASP A 126 4.70 -9.54 -8.26
N PRO A 127 5.75 -10.36 -8.35
CA PRO A 127 6.61 -10.41 -9.54
C PRO A 127 5.85 -10.63 -10.85
N VAL A 128 4.68 -11.26 -10.82
CA VAL A 128 3.82 -11.44 -12.01
C VAL A 128 3.24 -10.11 -12.51
N GLU A 129 3.13 -9.09 -11.64
CA GLU A 129 2.70 -7.74 -12.02
C GLU A 129 3.78 -6.97 -12.77
N THR A 130 5.03 -7.42 -12.72
CA THR A 130 6.15 -6.79 -13.46
C THR A 130 6.07 -7.09 -14.95
N GLU A 131 5.40 -8.16 -15.33
CA GLU A 131 5.25 -8.58 -16.72
C GLU A 131 3.80 -8.95 -17.04
N LEU A 132 3.30 -8.52 -18.18
CA LEU A 132 1.98 -8.89 -18.62
C LEU A 132 2.02 -10.29 -19.25
N PRO A 133 1.41 -11.33 -18.62
CA PRO A 133 1.43 -12.69 -19.14
C PRO A 133 0.60 -12.81 -20.43
N LYS A 134 0.92 -13.80 -21.26
CA LYS A 134 0.19 -14.09 -22.50
C LYS A 134 -1.12 -14.83 -22.20
N LEU A 135 -2.18 -14.08 -21.91
CA LEU A 135 -3.51 -14.60 -21.53
C LEU A 135 -4.56 -14.42 -22.63
N GLY A 136 -4.16 -13.95 -23.83
CA GLY A 136 -5.10 -13.62 -24.88
C GLY A 136 -5.66 -12.20 -24.77
N ILE A 137 -6.94 -12.02 -25.03
CA ILE A 137 -7.62 -10.73 -24.90
C ILE A 137 -8.22 -10.66 -23.49
N VAL A 138 -7.78 -9.71 -22.68
CA VAL A 138 -8.23 -9.53 -21.31
C VAL A 138 -8.76 -8.10 -21.07
N PRO A 139 -9.76 -7.92 -20.22
CA PRO A 139 -10.17 -6.59 -19.79
C PRO A 139 -9.13 -6.03 -18.84
N MET A 140 -8.61 -4.83 -19.14
CA MET A 140 -7.79 -4.07 -18.20
C MET A 140 -8.47 -2.76 -17.87
N ARG A 141 -8.42 -2.40 -16.59
CA ARG A 141 -8.87 -1.09 -16.12
C ARG A 141 -7.72 -0.09 -16.35
N ASP A 142 -8.01 0.99 -17.03
CA ASP A 142 -7.11 2.12 -17.20
C ASP A 142 -7.01 2.86 -15.86
N ALA A 143 -5.79 3.05 -15.35
CA ALA A 143 -5.56 3.63 -14.03
C ALA A 143 -5.96 5.11 -13.95
N GLU A 144 -5.94 5.84 -15.06
CA GLU A 144 -6.25 7.28 -15.08
C GLU A 144 -7.75 7.54 -15.30
N THR A 145 -8.36 6.76 -16.19
CA THR A 145 -9.75 6.98 -16.61
C THR A 145 -10.75 6.04 -15.96
N SER A 146 -10.27 5.02 -15.23
CA SER A 146 -11.05 3.90 -14.70
C SER A 146 -11.84 3.12 -15.78
N ALA A 147 -11.64 3.43 -17.05
CA ALA A 147 -12.30 2.77 -18.16
C ALA A 147 -11.75 1.35 -18.36
N ILE A 148 -12.65 0.41 -18.63
CA ILE A 148 -12.26 -0.95 -18.99
C ILE A 148 -11.95 -0.99 -20.49
N ARG A 149 -10.72 -1.37 -20.82
CA ARG A 149 -10.28 -1.59 -22.20
C ARG A 149 -9.90 -3.04 -22.42
N TRP A 150 -10.33 -3.63 -23.51
CA TRP A 150 -9.91 -4.96 -23.93
C TRP A 150 -8.54 -4.86 -24.59
N ILE A 151 -7.55 -5.53 -24.04
CA ILE A 151 -6.20 -5.54 -24.57
C ILE A 151 -5.77 -6.94 -24.98
N ASN A 152 -5.03 -7.02 -26.09
CA ASN A 152 -4.45 -8.28 -26.57
C ASN A 152 -3.06 -8.47 -25.96
N THR A 153 -2.95 -9.35 -24.97
CA THR A 153 -1.69 -9.64 -24.28
C THR A 153 -0.69 -10.45 -25.10
N HIS A 154 -1.08 -11.02 -26.24
CA HIS A 154 -0.14 -11.63 -27.19
C HIS A 154 0.68 -10.60 -27.95
N SER A 155 0.23 -9.34 -28.04
CA SER A 155 0.96 -8.25 -28.68
C SER A 155 2.25 -7.92 -27.92
N LYS A 156 3.40 -8.05 -28.58
CA LYS A 156 4.70 -7.66 -28.01
C LYS A 156 4.72 -6.17 -27.63
N LYS A 157 4.11 -5.31 -28.45
CA LYS A 157 4.02 -3.87 -28.21
C LYS A 157 3.27 -3.57 -26.92
N VAL A 158 2.13 -4.21 -26.70
CA VAL A 158 1.32 -4.03 -25.50
C VAL A 158 2.09 -4.45 -24.25
N ARG A 159 2.75 -5.59 -24.28
CA ARG A 159 3.54 -6.05 -23.14
C ARG A 159 4.74 -5.13 -22.86
N HIS A 160 5.40 -4.63 -23.91
CA HIS A 160 6.52 -3.69 -23.74
C HIS A 160 6.07 -2.38 -23.09
N GLN A 161 4.97 -1.80 -23.57
CA GLN A 161 4.38 -0.60 -22.97
C GLN A 161 3.98 -0.81 -21.50
N TYR A 162 3.47 -1.98 -21.16
CA TYR A 162 3.13 -2.33 -19.79
C TYR A 162 4.37 -2.33 -18.88
N VAL A 163 5.44 -3.00 -19.30
CA VAL A 163 6.72 -3.07 -18.57
C VAL A 163 7.35 -1.68 -18.43
N GLU A 164 7.34 -0.87 -19.49
CA GLU A 164 7.84 0.51 -19.43
C GLU A 164 7.07 1.35 -18.41
N HIS A 165 5.73 1.26 -18.43
CA HIS A 165 4.89 1.98 -17.48
C HIS A 165 5.15 1.53 -16.02
N TYR A 166 5.26 0.21 -15.79
CA TYR A 166 5.58 -0.35 -14.49
C TYR A 166 6.94 0.13 -13.98
N ASN A 167 7.97 0.08 -14.83
CA ASN A 167 9.32 0.53 -14.47
C ASN A 167 9.36 2.02 -14.17
N LYS A 168 8.67 2.84 -14.98
CA LYS A 168 8.56 4.27 -14.72
C LYS A 168 7.97 4.56 -13.35
N ARG A 169 6.85 3.93 -12.98
CA ARG A 169 6.24 4.07 -11.66
C ARG A 169 7.16 3.61 -10.53
N THR A 170 7.90 2.53 -10.75
CA THR A 170 8.88 2.03 -9.78
C THR A 170 9.99 3.05 -9.53
N THR A 171 10.50 3.67 -10.60
CA THR A 171 11.53 4.71 -10.49
C THR A 171 10.99 5.95 -9.78
N GLU A 172 9.80 6.42 -10.14
CA GLU A 172 9.13 7.56 -9.49
C GLU A 172 8.96 7.33 -7.98
N TYR A 173 8.50 6.14 -7.58
CA TYR A 173 8.42 5.75 -6.18
C TYR A 173 9.78 5.80 -5.47
N GLN A 174 10.80 5.18 -6.05
CA GLN A 174 12.15 5.15 -5.45
C GLN A 174 12.72 6.55 -5.28
N GLU A 175 12.64 7.38 -6.31
CA GLU A 175 13.09 8.77 -6.23
C GLU A 175 12.33 9.59 -5.19
N LEU A 176 11.04 9.36 -5.04
CA LEU A 176 10.21 10.09 -4.10
C LEU A 176 10.62 9.79 -2.64
N PHE A 177 10.86 8.53 -2.30
CA PHE A 177 11.29 8.14 -0.96
C PHE A 177 12.76 8.41 -0.66
N GLN A 178 13.64 8.41 -1.68
CA GLN A 178 15.04 8.77 -1.49
C GLN A 178 15.26 10.27 -1.25
N LYS A 179 14.36 11.13 -1.74
CA LYS A 179 14.47 12.59 -1.64
C LYS A 179 13.78 13.16 -0.40
N ASN A 180 13.05 12.38 0.37
CA ASN A 180 12.24 12.82 1.51
C ASN A 180 12.48 11.94 2.74
#